data_1343d2cfe26bb338f94fee65e8d7d7b9
#
_entry.id   1343d2cfe26bb338f94fee65e8d7d7b9
#
_cell.length_a   1.000
_cell.length_b   1.000
_cell.length_c   1.000
_cell.angle_alpha   90.00
_cell.angle_beta   90.00
_cell.angle_gamma   90.00
#
_symmetry.space_group_name_H-M   'P 1'
#
loop_
_entity.id
_entity.type
_entity.pdbx_description
1 polymer ?
#
loop_
_entity_poly.entity_id
_entity_poly.type
_entity_poly.pdbx_seq_one_letter_code
_entity_poly.pdbx_strand_id
1 'polypeptide(L)'
;MPSVAVEALDQIFRNARTYRAWKPEQVAQELLREIYDLAKLGPTSGNNSPARFVFITSEPAKQRLLPTLDPGNVEKTRTAPVTVIVAYDPEFHEQLL
;
A
#
# COMPACT_ATOMS: atom_id res chain seq x y z
N MET A 1 -12.60 -11.48 -25.20
CA MET A 1 -12.03 -10.80 -24.04
C MET A 1 -11.22 -11.76 -23.21
N PRO A 2 -9.92 -11.51 -22.97
CA PRO A 2 -9.16 -12.40 -22.12
C PRO A 2 -9.69 -12.37 -20.67
N SER A 3 -9.71 -13.55 -20.05
CA SER A 3 -10.08 -13.70 -18.66
C SER A 3 -8.85 -13.64 -17.78
N VAL A 4 -9.04 -13.22 -16.53
CA VAL A 4 -7.97 -13.28 -15.53
C VAL A 4 -7.71 -14.76 -15.21
N ALA A 5 -6.45 -15.14 -15.12
CA ALA A 5 -6.07 -16.53 -14.81
C ALA A 5 -6.60 -16.94 -13.43
N VAL A 6 -6.99 -18.21 -13.31
CA VAL A 6 -7.50 -18.75 -12.05
C VAL A 6 -6.47 -18.60 -10.94
N GLU A 7 -5.17 -18.82 -11.25
CA GLU A 7 -4.09 -18.68 -10.29
C GLU A 7 -3.99 -17.27 -9.73
N ALA A 8 -4.24 -16.27 -10.57
CA ALA A 8 -4.24 -14.87 -10.12
C ALA A 8 -5.38 -14.60 -9.15
N LEU A 9 -6.57 -15.14 -9.43
CA LEU A 9 -7.72 -15.00 -8.54
C LEU A 9 -7.48 -15.69 -7.20
N ASP A 10 -6.83 -16.84 -7.23
CA ASP A 10 -6.46 -17.56 -6.01
C ASP A 10 -5.48 -16.73 -5.18
N GLN A 11 -4.49 -16.15 -5.81
CA GLN A 11 -3.47 -15.37 -5.12
C GLN A 11 -4.04 -14.10 -4.50
N ILE A 12 -4.90 -13.40 -5.23
CA ILE A 12 -5.41 -12.09 -4.79
C ILE A 12 -6.56 -12.23 -3.81
N PHE A 13 -7.42 -13.23 -3.98
CA PHE A 13 -8.65 -13.34 -3.20
C PHE A 13 -8.74 -14.61 -2.37
N ARG A 14 -8.73 -15.81 -3.00
CA ARG A 14 -9.09 -17.04 -2.28
C ARG A 14 -8.05 -17.45 -1.25
N ASN A 15 -6.77 -17.28 -1.58
CA ASN A 15 -5.66 -17.68 -0.71
C ASN A 15 -5.02 -16.49 0.00
N ALA A 16 -5.53 -15.29 -0.22
CA ALA A 16 -5.00 -14.10 0.42
C ALA A 16 -5.22 -14.16 1.94
N ARG A 17 -4.24 -13.68 2.70
CA ARG A 17 -4.29 -13.63 4.16
C ARG A 17 -3.62 -12.34 4.64
N THR A 18 -4.05 -11.87 5.79
CA THR A 18 -3.36 -10.80 6.49
C THR A 18 -2.33 -11.43 7.41
N TYR A 19 -1.06 -11.23 7.09
CA TYR A 19 0.04 -11.82 7.84
C TYR A 19 0.47 -10.90 8.98
N ARG A 20 1.03 -11.49 10.04
CA ARG A 20 1.54 -10.76 11.21
C ARG A 20 3.05 -10.84 11.35
N ALA A 21 3.69 -11.68 10.55
CA ALA A 21 5.14 -11.87 10.56
C ALA A 21 5.64 -11.76 9.13
N TRP A 22 6.88 -11.32 8.96
CA TRP A 22 7.44 -11.01 7.65
C TRP A 22 8.79 -11.69 7.50
N LYS A 23 9.12 -12.01 6.25
CA LYS A 23 10.47 -12.47 5.93
C LYS A 23 11.43 -11.31 6.10
N PRO A 24 12.69 -11.56 6.55
CA PRO A 24 13.68 -10.50 6.71
C PRO A 24 14.28 -10.09 5.36
N GLU A 25 13.44 -9.74 4.40
CA GLU A 25 13.85 -9.36 3.05
C GLU A 25 13.47 -7.91 2.81
N GLN A 26 14.41 -7.15 2.24
CA GLN A 26 14.11 -5.78 1.84
C GLN A 26 13.33 -5.77 0.54
N VAL A 27 12.48 -4.76 0.38
CA VAL A 27 11.70 -4.56 -0.83
C VAL A 27 12.40 -3.52 -1.68
N ALA A 28 12.71 -3.87 -2.93
CA ALA A 28 13.41 -2.96 -3.83
C ALA A 28 12.54 -1.74 -4.17
N GLN A 29 13.20 -0.59 -4.33
CA GLN A 29 12.52 0.64 -4.72
C GLN A 29 11.76 0.48 -6.03
N GLU A 30 12.33 -0.26 -6.98
CA GLU A 30 11.72 -0.50 -8.29
C GLU A 30 10.40 -1.24 -8.15
N LEU A 31 10.33 -2.19 -7.22
CA LEU A 31 9.09 -2.93 -6.98
C LEU A 31 8.01 -2.03 -6.37
N LEU A 32 8.40 -1.15 -5.44
CA LEU A 32 7.46 -0.19 -4.86
C LEU A 32 6.90 0.75 -5.94
N ARG A 33 7.73 1.17 -6.87
CA ARG A 33 7.28 2.01 -7.98
C ARG A 33 6.31 1.26 -8.89
N GLU A 34 6.60 -0.01 -9.19
CA GLU A 34 5.70 -0.84 -9.99
C GLU A 34 4.34 -1.00 -9.31
N ILE A 35 4.34 -1.22 -8.01
CA ILE A 35 3.09 -1.33 -7.24
C ILE A 35 2.29 -0.04 -7.34
N TYR A 36 2.94 1.10 -7.18
CA TYR A 36 2.29 2.39 -7.30
C TYR A 36 1.74 2.60 -8.71
N ASP A 37 2.52 2.28 -9.73
CA ASP A 37 2.11 2.46 -11.12
C ASP A 37 0.89 1.61 -11.47
N LEU A 38 0.77 0.42 -10.89
CA LEU A 38 -0.41 -0.42 -11.05
C LEU A 38 -1.61 0.12 -10.26
N ALA A 39 -1.37 0.50 -9.02
CA ALA A 39 -2.43 0.96 -8.13
C ALA A 39 -3.12 2.21 -8.64
N LYS A 40 -2.34 3.14 -9.22
CA LYS A 40 -2.89 4.40 -9.72
C LYS A 40 -3.80 4.22 -10.94
N LEU A 41 -3.76 3.05 -11.60
CA LEU A 41 -4.63 2.75 -12.73
C LEU A 41 -6.04 2.37 -12.30
N GLY A 42 -6.27 2.15 -11.00
CA GLY A 42 -7.59 1.85 -10.49
C GLY A 42 -8.56 2.99 -10.74
N PRO A 43 -9.84 2.68 -10.99
CA PRO A 43 -10.83 3.72 -11.27
C PRO A 43 -11.08 4.60 -10.05
N THR A 44 -11.25 5.90 -10.30
CA THR A 44 -11.63 6.86 -9.27
C THR A 44 -12.90 7.60 -9.71
N SER A 45 -13.64 8.12 -8.75
CA SER A 45 -14.86 8.86 -9.04
C SER A 45 -14.52 10.09 -9.89
N GLY A 46 -15.12 10.17 -11.08
CA GLY A 46 -14.84 11.27 -11.99
C GLY A 46 -13.40 11.39 -12.44
N ASN A 47 -12.63 10.31 -12.30
CA ASN A 47 -11.19 10.29 -12.62
C ASN A 47 -10.40 11.34 -11.82
N ASN A 48 -10.78 11.56 -10.57
CA ASN A 48 -10.21 12.63 -9.76
C ASN A 48 -8.86 12.29 -9.12
N SER A 49 -8.54 11.00 -9.03
CA SER A 49 -7.27 10.51 -8.45
C SER A 49 -6.97 11.11 -7.08
N PRO A 50 -7.90 11.01 -6.09
CA PRO A 50 -7.68 11.63 -4.78
C PRO A 50 -6.69 10.88 -3.89
N ALA A 51 -6.37 9.65 -4.24
CA ALA A 51 -5.52 8.80 -3.39
C ALA A 51 -4.08 9.30 -3.36
N ARG A 52 -3.48 9.20 -2.18
CA ARG A 52 -2.06 9.50 -1.95
C ARG A 52 -1.43 8.34 -1.23
N PHE A 53 -0.23 7.97 -1.64
CA PHE A 53 0.50 6.83 -1.06
C PHE A 53 1.82 7.31 -0.50
N VAL A 54 2.08 6.99 0.76
CA VAL A 54 3.35 7.31 1.40
C VAL A 54 4.02 5.99 1.77
N PHE A 55 5.17 5.71 1.16
CA PHE A 55 5.93 4.50 1.42
C PHE A 55 6.96 4.77 2.51
N ILE A 56 6.81 4.07 3.63
CA ILE A 56 7.70 4.17 4.78
C ILE A 56 8.75 3.08 4.62
N THR A 57 9.97 3.47 4.26
CA THR A 57 11.05 2.53 3.94
C THR A 57 12.28 2.67 4.84
N SER A 58 12.39 3.75 5.61
CA SER A 58 13.53 3.97 6.49
C SER A 58 13.17 3.76 7.95
N GLU A 59 14.17 3.42 8.77
CA GLU A 59 13.96 3.28 10.21
C GLU A 59 13.51 4.58 10.87
N PRO A 60 14.12 5.74 10.57
CA PRO A 60 13.65 6.99 11.16
C PRO A 60 12.18 7.29 10.85
N ALA A 61 11.74 7.04 9.61
CA ALA A 61 10.35 7.25 9.24
C ALA A 61 9.43 6.28 9.99
N LYS A 62 9.83 5.02 10.11
CA LYS A 62 9.08 4.01 10.85
C LYS A 62 8.93 4.42 12.31
N GLN A 63 10.01 4.89 12.94
CA GLN A 63 9.96 5.31 14.34
C GLN A 63 9.00 6.48 14.57
N ARG A 64 8.82 7.32 13.57
CA ARG A 64 7.83 8.40 13.65
C ARG A 64 6.40 7.88 13.52
N LEU A 65 6.21 6.79 12.80
CA LEU A 65 4.88 6.21 12.58
C LEU A 65 4.38 5.39 13.76
N LEU A 66 5.26 4.61 14.39
CA LEU A 66 4.85 3.64 15.41
C LEU A 66 4.00 4.24 16.54
N PRO A 67 4.33 5.42 17.09
CA PRO A 67 3.53 5.99 18.18
C PRO A 67 2.10 6.35 17.79
N THR A 68 1.80 6.44 16.50
CA THR A 68 0.46 6.81 16.01
C THR A 68 -0.45 5.62 15.80
N LEU A 69 0.07 4.40 15.97
CA LEU A 69 -0.66 3.17 15.68
C LEU A 69 -1.37 2.63 16.90
N ASP A 70 -2.47 1.90 16.67
CA ASP A 70 -3.11 1.12 17.70
C ASP A 70 -2.13 0.05 18.24
N PRO A 71 -2.18 -0.28 19.53
CA PRO A 71 -1.22 -1.24 20.11
C PRO A 71 -1.13 -2.57 19.35
N GLY A 72 -2.24 -3.07 18.82
CA GLY A 72 -2.25 -4.33 18.09
C GLY A 72 -1.54 -4.28 16.74
N ASN A 73 -1.22 -3.08 16.24
CA ASN A 73 -0.56 -2.90 14.96
C ASN A 73 0.91 -2.53 15.07
N VAL A 74 1.41 -2.29 16.29
CA VAL A 74 2.78 -1.77 16.47
C VAL A 74 3.83 -2.80 16.04
N GLU A 75 3.76 -4.03 16.59
CA GLU A 75 4.81 -5.01 16.35
C GLU A 75 4.88 -5.46 14.90
N LYS A 76 3.75 -5.71 14.27
CA LYS A 76 3.76 -6.12 12.85
C LYS A 76 4.24 -5.00 11.93
N THR A 77 4.00 -3.75 12.31
CA THR A 77 4.50 -2.60 11.53
C THR A 77 5.99 -2.39 11.78
N ARG A 78 6.42 -2.56 13.04
CA ARG A 78 7.84 -2.42 13.39
C ARG A 78 8.72 -3.38 12.62
N THR A 79 8.24 -4.61 12.40
CA THR A 79 9.02 -5.67 11.75
C THR A 79 8.83 -5.75 10.24
N ALA A 80 7.82 -5.08 9.69
CA ALA A 80 7.60 -5.08 8.25
C ALA A 80 8.70 -4.30 7.52
N PRO A 81 9.20 -4.80 6.38
CA PRO A 81 10.23 -4.08 5.62
C PRO A 81 9.73 -2.77 5.02
N VAL A 82 8.44 -2.69 4.69
CA VAL A 82 7.83 -1.47 4.14
C VAL A 82 6.42 -1.35 4.69
N THR A 83 6.03 -0.12 4.99
CA THR A 83 4.64 0.21 5.32
C THR A 83 4.15 1.27 4.34
N VAL A 84 2.94 1.12 3.86
CA VAL A 84 2.32 2.10 2.97
C VAL A 84 1.17 2.76 3.71
N ILE A 85 1.23 4.09 3.79
CA ILE A 85 0.09 4.88 4.28
C ILE A 85 -0.74 5.24 3.07
N VAL A 86 -2.00 4.81 3.07
CA VAL A 86 -2.95 5.15 2.01
C VAL A 86 -3.84 6.27 2.54
N ALA A 87 -3.79 7.40 1.88
CA ALA A 87 -4.54 8.58 2.28
C ALA A 87 -5.30 9.15 1.09
N TYR A 88 -6.17 10.07 1.35
CA TYR A 88 -6.82 10.79 0.26
C TYR A 88 -6.70 12.29 0.51
N ASP A 89 -6.70 13.04 -0.59
CA ASP A 89 -6.65 14.49 -0.55
C ASP A 89 -8.10 15.01 -0.53
N PRO A 90 -8.59 15.58 0.58
CA PRO A 90 -9.95 16.06 0.66
C PRO A 90 -10.22 17.26 -0.26
N GLU A 91 -9.16 17.90 -0.76
CA GLU A 91 -9.26 19.06 -1.64
C GLU A 91 -8.93 18.71 -3.10
N PHE A 92 -9.01 17.41 -3.45
CA PHE A 92 -8.67 16.95 -4.80
C PHE A 92 -9.46 17.68 -5.90
N HIS A 93 -10.67 18.10 -5.59
CA HIS A 93 -11.53 18.78 -6.55
C HIS A 93 -10.96 20.12 -7.00
N GLU A 94 -10.11 20.76 -6.20
CA GLU A 94 -9.47 22.02 -6.57
C GLU A 94 -8.47 21.85 -7.70
N GLN A 95 -7.97 20.64 -7.89
CA GLN A 95 -7.00 20.33 -8.92
C GLN A 95 -7.64 20.03 -10.28
N LEU A 96 -8.96 20.03 -10.33
CA LEU A 96 -9.70 19.76 -11.55
C LEU A 96 -9.98 21.02 -12.39
N LEU A 97 -9.70 22.18 -11.85
CA LEU A 97 -10.01 23.44 -12.49
C LEU A 97 -8.91 23.97 -13.39
#